data_6595a241e52d32707a4f5487d5b9a3d4
#
_entry.id   6595a241e52d32707a4f5487d5b9a3d4
#
_cell.length_a   1.000
_cell.length_b   1.000
_cell.length_c   1.000
_cell.angle_alpha   90.00
_cell.angle_beta   90.00
_cell.angle_gamma   90.00
#
_symmetry.space_group_name_H-M   'P 1'
#
loop_
_entity.id
_entity.type
_entity.pdbx_description
1 polymer ?
#
loop_
_entity_poly.entity_id
_entity_poly.type
_entity_poly.pdbx_seq_one_letter_code
_entity_poly.pdbx_strand_id
1 'polypeptide(L)'
;SDGLSCGRAIVITAPTLKEFGPRSTMSPSDASPAPAANGPEAARPGQVVTRFAPSPTGYLHIGGARTALFNWLFARGQGGKFLLRIEDTDRVRYTPEAAQAILDGLSWLGLDWDGDAVSQFERVPRHRQAAQALLDAGAAYRCWSSKEEIDAAREAARAEGRPPMFVSPWRDRTDGDPAEPHVVRLRAPREGEVSVDDAVQGRVTWKADQMDDLILLRSDGTPTYMLAV
;
A
#
# COMPACT_ATOMS: atom_id res chain seq x y z
N SER A 1 -17.71 22.34 6.31
CA SER A 1 -18.12 20.97 6.02
C SER A 1 -17.89 20.68 4.54
N ASP A 2 -16.67 20.42 4.16
CA ASP A 2 -16.32 20.03 2.79
C ASP A 2 -15.81 18.59 2.83
N GLY A 3 -16.70 17.69 2.38
CA GLY A 3 -16.41 16.28 2.25
C GLY A 3 -15.35 16.04 1.19
N LEU A 4 -14.20 15.54 1.60
CA LEU A 4 -13.20 14.93 0.70
C LEU A 4 -13.85 13.72 0.01
N SER A 5 -14.25 13.90 -1.25
CA SER A 5 -14.64 12.83 -2.14
C SER A 5 -13.40 11.98 -2.42
N CYS A 6 -13.25 10.89 -1.66
CA CYS A 6 -12.22 9.86 -1.90
C CYS A 6 -12.58 9.13 -3.19
N GLY A 7 -11.79 9.34 -4.25
CA GLY A 7 -11.92 8.59 -5.50
C GLY A 7 -11.76 7.08 -5.22
N ARG A 8 -12.69 6.27 -5.72
CA ARG A 8 -12.65 4.81 -5.55
C ARG A 8 -11.40 4.24 -6.21
N ALA A 9 -10.47 3.73 -5.41
CA ALA A 9 -9.37 2.90 -5.89
C ALA A 9 -9.87 1.45 -6.00
N ILE A 10 -9.80 0.88 -7.20
CA ILE A 10 -10.15 -0.52 -7.44
C ILE A 10 -8.86 -1.33 -7.46
N VAL A 11 -8.69 -2.20 -6.48
CA VAL A 11 -7.60 -3.20 -6.46
C VAL A 11 -8.19 -4.51 -6.97
N ILE A 12 -7.78 -4.93 -8.18
CA ILE A 12 -8.24 -6.19 -8.76
C ILE A 12 -7.25 -7.28 -8.39
N THR A 13 -7.68 -8.24 -7.58
CA THR A 13 -7.04 -9.54 -7.42
C THR A 13 -7.61 -10.51 -8.45
N ALA A 14 -6.73 -11.24 -9.15
CA ALA A 14 -7.04 -11.97 -10.37
C ALA A 14 -8.10 -13.07 -10.21
N PRO A 15 -9.09 -13.15 -11.12
CA PRO A 15 -10.00 -14.30 -11.23
C PRO A 15 -9.33 -15.49 -11.93
N THR A 16 -9.86 -16.68 -11.69
CA THR A 16 -9.45 -17.96 -12.29
C THR A 16 -9.74 -17.99 -13.78
N LEU A 17 -8.75 -18.37 -14.58
CA LEU A 17 -8.84 -18.48 -16.05
C LEU A 17 -9.86 -19.53 -16.51
N LYS A 18 -10.79 -19.14 -17.38
CA LYS A 18 -11.41 -20.00 -18.37
C LYS A 18 -11.18 -19.38 -19.75
N GLU A 19 -10.48 -20.15 -20.55
CA GLU A 19 -10.36 -20.19 -22.01
C GLU A 19 -10.28 -18.90 -22.84
N PHE A 20 -9.07 -18.66 -23.38
CA PHE A 20 -8.88 -17.85 -24.59
C PHE A 20 -8.14 -18.69 -25.66
N GLY A 21 -8.77 -18.79 -26.82
CA GLY A 21 -8.20 -19.45 -28.01
C GLY A 21 -7.08 -18.63 -28.68
N PRO A 22 -6.26 -19.24 -29.57
CA PRO A 22 -5.04 -18.64 -30.10
C PRO A 22 -5.34 -17.53 -31.10
N ARG A 23 -4.65 -16.37 -30.94
CA ARG A 23 -4.57 -15.29 -31.92
C ARG A 23 -3.16 -15.08 -32.45
N SER A 24 -3.12 -14.79 -33.71
CA SER A 24 -2.07 -14.46 -34.64
C SER A 24 -0.86 -13.68 -34.10
N THR A 25 0.31 -14.07 -34.57
CA THR A 25 1.62 -13.48 -34.32
C THR A 25 1.72 -12.06 -34.87
N MET A 26 1.99 -11.09 -34.00
CA MET A 26 2.41 -9.73 -34.40
C MET A 26 3.94 -9.61 -34.46
N SER A 27 4.44 -8.96 -35.51
CA SER A 27 5.86 -8.66 -35.73
C SER A 27 6.38 -7.54 -34.82
N PRO A 28 7.68 -7.52 -34.43
CA PRO A 28 8.24 -6.61 -33.42
C PRO A 28 8.75 -5.26 -33.98
N SER A 29 8.08 -4.62 -34.92
CA SER A 29 8.61 -3.41 -35.57
C SER A 29 7.89 -2.09 -35.29
N ASP A 30 6.89 -2.04 -34.42
CA ASP A 30 6.19 -0.79 -34.09
C ASP A 30 6.28 -0.45 -32.59
N ALA A 31 7.51 -0.16 -32.11
CA ALA A 31 7.70 0.48 -30.82
C ALA A 31 7.43 1.99 -30.97
N SER A 32 6.27 2.42 -30.57
CA SER A 32 5.94 3.85 -30.43
C SER A 32 6.81 4.48 -29.33
N PRO A 33 7.34 5.71 -29.51
CA PRO A 33 8.19 6.35 -28.50
C PRO A 33 7.39 6.62 -27.21
N ALA A 34 8.06 6.46 -26.07
CA ALA A 34 7.50 6.76 -24.75
C ALA A 34 6.99 8.21 -24.68
N PRO A 35 5.79 8.46 -24.12
CA PRO A 35 5.29 9.81 -23.96
C PRO A 35 6.12 10.60 -22.95
N ALA A 36 6.38 11.87 -23.28
CA ALA A 36 7.12 12.82 -22.44
C ALA A 36 6.49 12.94 -21.04
N ALA A 37 7.36 13.00 -20.03
CA ALA A 37 7.03 13.12 -18.61
C ALA A 37 6.24 14.42 -18.34
N ASN A 38 4.91 14.29 -18.24
CA ASN A 38 4.05 15.26 -17.59
C ASN A 38 3.73 14.72 -16.22
N GLY A 39 3.97 15.49 -15.15
CA GLY A 39 3.70 15.10 -13.78
C GLY A 39 2.26 14.58 -13.59
N PRO A 40 1.97 13.84 -12.50
CA PRO A 40 0.71 13.12 -12.36
C PRO A 40 -0.48 14.08 -12.34
N GLU A 41 -1.17 14.22 -13.47
CA GLU A 41 -2.46 14.88 -13.53
C GLU A 41 -3.44 14.13 -12.63
N ALA A 42 -4.09 14.86 -11.70
CA ALA A 42 -5.09 14.29 -10.82
C ALA A 42 -6.17 13.54 -11.61
N ALA A 43 -6.58 12.37 -11.15
CA ALA A 43 -7.65 11.63 -11.80
C ALA A 43 -8.96 12.42 -11.77
N ARG A 44 -9.69 12.42 -12.88
CA ARG A 44 -11.01 13.05 -12.95
C ARG A 44 -12.04 12.28 -12.11
N PRO A 45 -13.03 12.95 -11.50
CA PRO A 45 -14.10 12.25 -10.80
C PRO A 45 -14.73 11.15 -11.68
N GLY A 46 -14.79 9.91 -11.17
CA GLY A 46 -15.32 8.75 -11.92
C GLY A 46 -14.35 8.08 -12.89
N GLN A 47 -13.16 8.62 -13.10
CA GLN A 47 -12.12 7.95 -13.90
C GLN A 47 -11.59 6.72 -13.17
N VAL A 48 -11.50 5.59 -13.88
CA VAL A 48 -10.85 4.38 -13.36
C VAL A 48 -9.35 4.63 -13.21
N VAL A 49 -8.82 4.33 -12.03
CA VAL A 49 -7.38 4.37 -11.74
C VAL A 49 -6.99 3.02 -11.15
N THR A 50 -6.09 2.34 -11.80
CA THR A 50 -5.47 1.11 -11.29
C THR A 50 -4.01 1.35 -10.96
N ARG A 51 -3.42 0.46 -10.17
CA ARG A 51 -2.01 0.58 -9.78
C ARG A 51 -1.37 -0.81 -9.65
N PHE A 52 -0.21 -0.96 -10.23
CA PHE A 52 0.71 -2.04 -9.89
C PHE A 52 1.73 -1.53 -8.87
N ALA A 53 1.95 -2.30 -7.81
CA ALA A 53 2.79 -1.91 -6.69
C ALA A 53 3.80 -3.01 -6.32
N PRO A 54 4.82 -3.26 -7.17
CA PRO A 54 5.81 -4.31 -6.93
C PRO A 54 6.82 -3.92 -5.84
N SER A 55 7.25 -4.92 -5.06
CA SER A 55 8.41 -4.78 -4.17
C SER A 55 9.67 -5.19 -4.92
N PRO A 56 10.71 -4.33 -4.98
CA PRO A 56 11.95 -4.60 -5.73
C PRO A 56 12.91 -5.47 -4.89
N THR A 57 12.44 -6.63 -4.48
CA THR A 57 13.20 -7.64 -3.72
C THR A 57 13.67 -8.80 -4.59
N GLY A 58 13.51 -8.68 -5.92
CA GLY A 58 13.86 -9.64 -6.94
C GLY A 58 13.33 -9.22 -8.31
N TYR A 59 13.52 -10.07 -9.31
CA TYR A 59 13.05 -9.83 -10.67
C TYR A 59 11.53 -9.94 -10.79
N LEU A 60 10.97 -9.26 -11.81
CA LEU A 60 9.55 -9.42 -12.15
C LEU A 60 9.28 -10.88 -12.57
N HIS A 61 8.51 -11.59 -11.77
CA HIS A 61 8.09 -12.96 -12.08
C HIS A 61 6.70 -12.98 -12.73
N ILE A 62 6.32 -14.12 -13.30
CA ILE A 62 5.07 -14.27 -14.05
C ILE A 62 3.81 -13.89 -13.25
N GLY A 63 3.79 -14.10 -11.94
CA GLY A 63 2.69 -13.67 -11.07
C GLY A 63 2.56 -12.15 -10.98
N GLY A 64 3.69 -11.44 -10.86
CA GLY A 64 3.73 -9.98 -10.89
C GLY A 64 3.31 -9.44 -12.26
N ALA A 65 3.86 -10.00 -13.34
CA ALA A 65 3.51 -9.64 -14.71
C ALA A 65 2.01 -9.82 -14.99
N ARG A 66 1.42 -10.92 -14.54
CA ARG A 66 -0.03 -11.18 -14.64
C ARG A 66 -0.84 -10.12 -13.89
N THR A 67 -0.46 -9.77 -12.66
CA THR A 67 -1.16 -8.75 -11.88
C THR A 67 -1.08 -7.39 -12.57
N ALA A 68 0.10 -7.01 -13.08
CA ALA A 68 0.26 -5.79 -13.86
C ALA A 68 -0.62 -5.78 -15.10
N LEU A 69 -0.62 -6.87 -15.88
CA LEU A 69 -1.42 -7.01 -17.10
C LEU A 69 -2.92 -6.83 -16.83
N PHE A 70 -3.49 -7.45 -15.79
CA PHE A 70 -4.92 -7.30 -15.48
C PHE A 70 -5.27 -5.86 -15.09
N ASN A 71 -4.44 -5.21 -14.28
CA ASN A 71 -4.64 -3.81 -13.90
C ASN A 71 -4.53 -2.89 -15.11
N TRP A 72 -3.56 -3.13 -15.99
CA TRP A 72 -3.35 -2.38 -17.23
C TRP A 72 -4.54 -2.53 -18.19
N LEU A 73 -4.97 -3.77 -18.47
CA LEU A 73 -6.11 -4.06 -19.35
C LEU A 73 -7.39 -3.41 -18.84
N PHE A 74 -7.65 -3.47 -17.55
CA PHE A 74 -8.82 -2.85 -16.95
C PHE A 74 -8.79 -1.32 -17.09
N ALA A 75 -7.67 -0.70 -16.75
CA ALA A 75 -7.51 0.75 -16.90
C ALA A 75 -7.67 1.17 -18.36
N ARG A 76 -6.94 0.55 -19.29
CA ARG A 76 -6.98 0.90 -20.71
C ARG A 76 -8.36 0.63 -21.33
N GLY A 77 -9.00 -0.47 -20.97
CA GLY A 77 -10.35 -0.83 -21.44
C GLY A 77 -11.45 0.15 -20.98
N GLN A 78 -11.21 0.87 -19.87
CA GLN A 78 -12.14 1.87 -19.32
C GLN A 78 -11.69 3.32 -19.62
N GLY A 79 -10.68 3.54 -20.46
CA GLY A 79 -10.12 4.88 -20.69
C GLY A 79 -9.53 5.53 -19.42
N GLY A 80 -9.09 4.70 -18.50
CA GLY A 80 -8.57 5.07 -17.18
C GLY A 80 -7.05 5.22 -17.17
N LYS A 81 -6.48 5.35 -15.95
CA LYS A 81 -5.04 5.45 -15.71
C LYS A 81 -4.51 4.18 -15.05
N PHE A 82 -3.33 3.75 -15.50
CA PHE A 82 -2.55 2.68 -14.87
C PHE A 82 -1.29 3.28 -14.25
N LEU A 83 -1.18 3.26 -12.93
CA LEU A 83 -0.07 3.85 -12.18
C LEU A 83 0.93 2.78 -11.74
N LEU A 84 2.18 3.20 -11.53
CA LEU A 84 3.24 2.34 -10.99
C LEU A 84 3.78 2.92 -9.68
N ARG A 85 3.87 2.08 -8.64
CA ARG A 85 4.46 2.44 -7.36
C ARG A 85 5.41 1.36 -6.89
N ILE A 86 6.67 1.73 -6.66
CA ILE A 86 7.71 0.82 -6.18
C ILE A 86 7.64 0.76 -4.65
N GLU A 87 7.40 -0.42 -4.11
CA GLU A 87 7.33 -0.69 -2.66
C GLU A 87 8.72 -0.98 -2.09
N ASP A 88 9.55 0.05 -2.00
CA ASP A 88 10.98 0.00 -1.67
C ASP A 88 11.29 0.44 -0.24
N THR A 89 10.33 0.34 0.67
CA THR A 89 10.49 0.67 2.11
C THR A 89 11.37 -0.33 2.87
N ASP A 90 11.57 -1.54 2.35
CA ASP A 90 12.50 -2.52 2.89
C ASP A 90 13.90 -2.33 2.30
N ARG A 91 14.70 -1.46 2.92
CA ARG A 91 16.03 -1.10 2.43
C ARG A 91 17.07 -2.21 2.57
N VAL A 92 16.79 -3.23 3.38
CA VAL A 92 17.68 -4.40 3.53
C VAL A 92 17.62 -5.30 2.29
N ARG A 93 16.45 -5.46 1.70
CA ARG A 93 16.22 -6.31 0.52
C ARG A 93 16.15 -5.53 -0.80
N TYR A 94 16.15 -4.21 -0.73
CA TYR A 94 16.12 -3.35 -1.91
C TYR A 94 17.44 -3.40 -2.67
N THR A 95 17.36 -3.54 -3.99
CA THR A 95 18.48 -3.27 -4.91
C THR A 95 18.01 -2.40 -6.08
N PRO A 96 18.83 -1.42 -6.54
CA PRO A 96 18.49 -0.60 -7.70
C PRO A 96 18.29 -1.43 -8.97
N GLU A 97 19.05 -2.51 -9.12
CA GLU A 97 18.99 -3.42 -10.27
C GLU A 97 17.64 -4.17 -10.30
N ALA A 98 17.10 -4.57 -9.15
CA ALA A 98 15.78 -5.19 -9.08
C ALA A 98 14.67 -4.20 -9.42
N ALA A 99 14.78 -2.94 -8.96
CA ALA A 99 13.84 -1.89 -9.33
C ALA A 99 13.86 -1.63 -10.84
N GLN A 100 15.06 -1.49 -11.45
CA GLN A 100 15.21 -1.28 -12.88
C GLN A 100 14.67 -2.49 -13.69
N ALA A 101 14.97 -3.72 -13.26
CA ALA A 101 14.47 -4.93 -13.93
C ALA A 101 12.95 -5.03 -13.95
N ILE A 102 12.24 -4.48 -12.95
CA ILE A 102 10.78 -4.37 -12.96
C ILE A 102 10.32 -3.41 -14.06
N LEU A 103 10.94 -2.22 -14.16
CA LEU A 103 10.62 -1.23 -15.19
C LEU A 103 10.86 -1.77 -16.60
N ASP A 104 12.03 -2.39 -16.80
CA ASP A 104 12.40 -3.01 -18.08
C ASP A 104 11.44 -4.14 -18.45
N GLY A 105 11.08 -5.00 -17.48
CA GLY A 105 10.15 -6.09 -17.69
C GLY A 105 8.74 -5.63 -18.07
N LEU A 106 8.22 -4.57 -17.44
CA LEU A 106 6.93 -3.97 -17.80
C LEU A 106 6.98 -3.36 -19.20
N SER A 107 8.06 -2.62 -19.51
CA SER A 107 8.28 -2.03 -20.82
C SER A 107 8.39 -3.09 -21.91
N TRP A 108 9.11 -4.19 -21.66
CA TRP A 108 9.24 -5.32 -22.59
C TRP A 108 7.89 -6.00 -22.86
N LEU A 109 7.00 -6.05 -21.85
CA LEU A 109 5.63 -6.58 -21.98
C LEU A 109 4.66 -5.58 -22.66
N GLY A 110 5.11 -4.35 -22.96
CA GLY A 110 4.24 -3.30 -23.53
C GLY A 110 3.23 -2.74 -22.53
N LEU A 111 3.50 -2.87 -21.22
CA LEU A 111 2.64 -2.38 -20.14
C LEU A 111 3.12 -0.98 -19.71
N ASP A 112 2.80 0.02 -20.52
CA ASP A 112 3.07 1.44 -20.23
C ASP A 112 2.21 1.93 -19.06
N TRP A 113 2.79 2.79 -18.21
CA TRP A 113 2.10 3.41 -17.07
C TRP A 113 1.99 4.93 -17.24
N ASP A 114 1.02 5.53 -16.55
CA ASP A 114 0.77 6.96 -16.61
C ASP A 114 1.56 7.70 -15.52
N GLY A 115 2.30 8.73 -15.92
CA GLY A 115 3.14 9.53 -15.04
C GLY A 115 4.42 8.80 -14.62
N ASP A 116 5.01 9.24 -13.50
CA ASP A 116 6.26 8.67 -12.99
C ASP A 116 6.01 7.42 -12.14
N ALA A 117 7.00 6.51 -12.13
CA ALA A 117 7.03 5.43 -11.15
C ALA A 117 7.34 6.02 -9.76
N VAL A 118 6.39 5.90 -8.83
CA VAL A 118 6.52 6.50 -7.49
C VAL A 118 7.29 5.58 -6.56
N SER A 119 8.44 6.02 -6.05
CA SER A 119 9.16 5.34 -4.97
C SER A 119 8.53 5.67 -3.61
N GLN A 120 8.19 4.66 -2.81
CA GLN A 120 7.71 4.86 -1.44
C GLN A 120 8.80 5.40 -0.53
N PHE A 121 10.05 5.00 -0.74
CA PHE A 121 11.18 5.51 0.04
C PHE A 121 11.41 7.01 -0.20
N GLU A 122 11.32 7.49 -1.42
CA GLU A 122 11.42 8.92 -1.73
C GLU A 122 10.28 9.74 -1.10
N ARG A 123 9.17 9.09 -0.78
CA ARG A 123 8.00 9.71 -0.12
C ARG A 123 8.07 9.70 1.41
N VAL A 124 9.17 9.27 2.04
CA VAL A 124 9.33 9.28 3.50
C VAL A 124 8.98 10.62 4.14
N PRO A 125 9.36 11.80 3.60
CA PRO A 125 8.94 13.07 4.19
C PRO A 125 7.41 13.24 4.22
N ARG A 126 6.70 12.83 3.17
CA ARG A 126 5.23 12.85 3.11
C ARG A 126 4.60 11.88 4.10
N HIS A 127 5.17 10.69 4.26
CA HIS A 127 4.68 9.71 5.23
C HIS A 127 4.83 10.23 6.67
N ARG A 128 5.96 10.87 6.99
CA ARG A 128 6.16 11.53 8.30
C ARG A 128 5.14 12.64 8.54
N GLN A 129 4.89 13.47 7.53
CA GLN A 129 3.89 14.52 7.62
C GLN A 129 2.48 13.95 7.85
N ALA A 130 2.11 12.87 7.16
CA ALA A 130 0.82 12.20 7.37
C ALA A 130 0.70 11.60 8.78
N ALA A 131 1.76 10.94 9.28
CA ALA A 131 1.77 10.42 10.64
C ALA A 131 1.67 11.54 11.69
N GLN A 132 2.32 12.69 11.47
CA GLN A 132 2.20 13.85 12.35
C GLN A 132 0.77 14.40 12.33
N ALA A 133 0.15 14.53 11.17
CA ALA A 133 -1.24 14.96 11.07
C ALA A 133 -2.21 14.02 11.82
N LEU A 134 -1.96 12.71 11.78
CA LEU A 134 -2.73 11.73 12.57
C LEU A 134 -2.50 11.88 14.07
N LEU A 135 -1.27 12.18 14.51
CA LEU A 135 -0.97 12.49 15.91
C LEU A 135 -1.72 13.76 16.37
N ASP A 136 -1.66 14.82 15.57
CA ASP A 136 -2.30 16.12 15.88
C ASP A 136 -3.85 15.98 15.94
N ALA A 137 -4.41 15.09 15.13
CA ALA A 137 -5.83 14.76 15.13
C ALA A 137 -6.25 13.77 16.23
N GLY A 138 -5.31 13.25 17.03
CA GLY A 138 -5.58 12.21 18.04
C GLY A 138 -5.94 10.84 17.44
N ALA A 139 -5.77 10.66 16.12
CA ALA A 139 -5.97 9.40 15.40
C ALA A 139 -4.75 8.46 15.43
N ALA A 140 -3.65 8.92 15.98
CA ALA A 140 -2.44 8.14 16.27
C ALA A 140 -1.91 8.52 17.66
N TYR A 141 -0.96 7.73 18.16
CA TYR A 141 -0.29 7.99 19.43
C TYR A 141 1.15 7.47 19.42
N ARG A 142 1.99 8.01 20.30
CA ARG A 142 3.37 7.55 20.52
C ARG A 142 3.38 6.38 21.49
N CYS A 143 4.21 5.39 21.23
CA CYS A 143 4.31 4.17 22.02
C CYS A 143 5.77 3.83 22.30
N TRP A 144 6.10 3.74 23.59
CA TRP A 144 7.44 3.41 24.09
C TRP A 144 7.54 1.96 24.61
N SER A 145 6.51 1.13 24.34
CA SER A 145 6.57 -0.28 24.74
C SER A 145 7.73 -1.00 24.06
N SER A 146 8.47 -1.75 24.84
CA SER A 146 9.56 -2.58 24.36
C SER A 146 9.05 -3.81 23.57
N LYS A 147 9.94 -4.45 22.83
CA LYS A 147 9.60 -5.68 22.12
C LYS A 147 9.20 -6.79 23.10
N GLU A 148 9.90 -6.89 24.22
CA GLU A 148 9.68 -7.87 25.29
C GLU A 148 8.29 -7.70 25.91
N GLU A 149 7.87 -6.46 26.19
CA GLU A 149 6.51 -6.15 26.68
C GLU A 149 5.43 -6.53 25.68
N ILE A 150 5.66 -6.26 24.40
CA ILE A 150 4.73 -6.61 23.31
C ILE A 150 4.61 -8.13 23.16
N ASP A 151 5.73 -8.84 23.17
CA ASP A 151 5.77 -10.30 23.01
C ASP A 151 5.14 -10.99 24.23
N ALA A 152 5.41 -10.51 25.45
CA ALA A 152 4.77 -11.02 26.67
C ALA A 152 3.24 -10.82 26.68
N ALA A 153 2.77 -9.64 26.26
CA ALA A 153 1.33 -9.36 26.16
C ALA A 153 0.63 -10.25 25.13
N ARG A 154 1.28 -10.50 23.99
CA ARG A 154 0.75 -11.40 22.96
C ARG A 154 0.71 -12.86 23.41
N GLU A 155 1.73 -13.30 24.16
CA GLU A 155 1.76 -14.65 24.69
C GLU A 155 0.68 -14.87 25.76
N ALA A 156 0.48 -13.90 26.66
CA ALA A 156 -0.59 -13.92 27.62
C ALA A 156 -1.97 -14.01 26.94
N ALA A 157 -2.17 -13.22 25.85
CA ALA A 157 -3.42 -13.30 25.09
C ALA A 157 -3.65 -14.68 24.46
N ARG A 158 -2.60 -15.33 23.91
CA ARG A 158 -2.69 -16.70 23.38
C ARG A 158 -3.03 -17.72 24.47
N ALA A 159 -2.38 -17.62 25.64
CA ALA A 159 -2.64 -18.50 26.76
C ALA A 159 -4.10 -18.43 27.25
N GLU A 160 -4.73 -17.28 27.10
CA GLU A 160 -6.16 -17.04 27.42
C GLU A 160 -7.12 -17.38 26.25
N GLY A 161 -6.60 -17.90 25.12
CA GLY A 161 -7.40 -18.19 23.94
C GLY A 161 -7.92 -16.95 23.19
N ARG A 162 -7.37 -15.77 23.49
CA ARG A 162 -7.68 -14.52 22.80
C ARG A 162 -6.77 -14.30 21.58
N PRO A 163 -7.22 -13.55 20.57
CA PRO A 163 -6.35 -13.11 19.48
C PRO A 163 -5.09 -12.42 20.03
N PRO A 164 -3.89 -12.67 19.48
CA PRO A 164 -2.62 -12.14 19.98
C PRO A 164 -2.42 -10.66 19.58
N MET A 165 -3.42 -9.85 19.91
CA MET A 165 -3.38 -8.39 19.70
C MET A 165 -2.65 -7.73 20.86
N PHE A 166 -1.92 -6.66 20.53
CA PHE A 166 -1.25 -5.84 21.53
C PHE A 166 -2.03 -4.57 21.79
N VAL A 167 -2.60 -4.47 22.98
CA VAL A 167 -3.18 -3.22 23.47
C VAL A 167 -2.13 -2.45 24.25
N SER A 168 -1.63 -1.37 23.66
CA SER A 168 -0.57 -0.57 24.27
C SER A 168 -1.06 0.22 25.47
N PRO A 169 -0.35 0.19 26.61
CA PRO A 169 -0.65 1.08 27.76
C PRO A 169 -0.45 2.56 27.42
N TRP A 170 0.31 2.86 26.36
CA TRP A 170 0.58 4.22 25.89
C TRP A 170 -0.56 4.83 25.08
N ARG A 171 -1.58 4.06 24.76
CA ARG A 171 -2.70 4.54 23.95
C ARG A 171 -3.38 5.79 24.55
N ASP A 172 -3.51 5.82 25.87
CA ASP A 172 -4.22 6.88 26.60
C ASP A 172 -3.29 7.68 27.54
N ARG A 173 -1.97 7.40 27.48
CA ARG A 173 -0.94 8.12 28.24
C ARG A 173 -0.32 9.21 27.39
N THR A 174 0.05 10.31 28.06
CA THR A 174 0.68 11.49 27.44
C THR A 174 1.99 11.90 28.15
N ASP A 175 2.46 11.07 29.10
CA ASP A 175 3.60 11.35 29.96
C ASP A 175 4.94 10.81 29.42
N GLY A 176 4.97 10.28 28.19
CA GLY A 176 6.20 9.86 27.53
C GLY A 176 6.99 11.04 26.97
N ASP A 177 8.31 10.95 27.02
CA ASP A 177 9.20 11.96 26.45
C ASP A 177 9.34 11.75 24.93
N PRO A 178 8.87 12.69 24.08
CA PRO A 178 9.02 12.60 22.63
C PRO A 178 10.48 12.56 22.14
N ALA A 179 11.47 12.95 22.96
CA ALA A 179 12.87 12.85 22.62
C ALA A 179 13.41 11.41 22.72
N GLU A 180 12.75 10.57 23.53
CA GLU A 180 13.09 9.16 23.64
C GLU A 180 12.62 8.34 22.42
N PRO A 181 13.37 7.28 22.04
CA PRO A 181 12.97 6.41 20.92
C PRO A 181 11.58 5.81 21.13
N HIS A 182 10.69 6.06 20.19
CA HIS A 182 9.31 5.56 20.22
C HIS A 182 8.82 5.20 18.82
N VAL A 183 7.75 4.44 18.74
CA VAL A 183 7.02 4.20 17.49
C VAL A 183 5.73 5.02 17.49
N VAL A 184 5.22 5.34 16.31
CA VAL A 184 3.88 5.93 16.14
C VAL A 184 2.92 4.82 15.75
N ARG A 185 1.82 4.69 16.49
CA ARG A 185 0.76 3.72 16.23
C ARG A 185 -0.54 4.38 15.83
N LEU A 186 -1.26 3.74 14.93
CA LEU A 186 -2.65 4.10 14.63
C LEU A 186 -3.51 3.86 15.87
N ARG A 187 -4.42 4.79 16.16
CA ARG A 187 -5.47 4.59 17.17
C ARG A 187 -6.66 3.92 16.48
N ALA A 188 -6.60 2.60 16.31
CA ALA A 188 -7.68 1.85 15.69
C ALA A 188 -8.99 1.96 16.52
N PRO A 189 -10.17 1.98 15.89
CA PRO A 189 -11.44 1.96 16.63
C PRO A 189 -11.55 0.67 17.45
N ARG A 190 -12.23 0.73 18.60
CA ARG A 190 -12.44 -0.43 19.49
C ARG A 190 -13.88 -0.92 19.48
N GLU A 191 -14.80 -0.10 19.00
CA GLU A 191 -16.22 -0.38 18.94
C GLU A 191 -16.76 -0.16 17.53
N GLY A 192 -17.85 -0.83 17.20
CA GLY A 192 -18.50 -0.74 15.90
C GLY A 192 -17.85 -1.61 14.84
N GLU A 193 -18.01 -1.22 13.60
CA GLU A 193 -17.57 -1.97 12.41
C GLU A 193 -16.92 -1.03 11.41
N VAL A 194 -15.93 -1.55 10.68
CA VAL A 194 -15.32 -0.89 9.52
C VAL A 194 -15.73 -1.65 8.29
N SER A 195 -16.35 -0.97 7.33
CA SER A 195 -16.82 -1.58 6.09
C SER A 195 -16.16 -0.92 4.88
N VAL A 196 -15.88 -1.73 3.86
CA VAL A 196 -15.40 -1.30 2.55
C VAL A 196 -16.32 -1.88 1.49
N ASP A 197 -16.81 -1.03 0.59
CA ASP A 197 -17.54 -1.48 -0.59
C ASP A 197 -16.51 -1.82 -1.68
N ASP A 198 -16.14 -3.11 -1.74
CA ASP A 198 -15.18 -3.63 -2.72
C ASP A 198 -15.90 -3.96 -4.03
N ALA A 199 -15.33 -3.51 -5.15
CA ALA A 199 -15.96 -3.70 -6.46
C ALA A 199 -15.98 -5.17 -6.94
N VAL A 200 -15.14 -6.04 -6.34
CA VAL A 200 -15.01 -7.45 -6.70
C VAL A 200 -15.65 -8.35 -5.65
N GLN A 201 -15.38 -8.07 -4.35
CA GLN A 201 -15.84 -8.87 -3.22
C GLN A 201 -17.23 -8.44 -2.70
N GLY A 202 -17.73 -7.28 -3.15
CA GLY A 202 -18.90 -6.64 -2.56
C GLY A 202 -18.56 -5.98 -1.22
N ARG A 203 -19.56 -5.80 -0.37
CA ARG A 203 -19.34 -5.17 0.94
C ARG A 203 -18.62 -6.11 1.89
N VAL A 204 -17.42 -5.73 2.30
CA VAL A 204 -16.62 -6.44 3.32
C VAL A 204 -16.62 -5.65 4.61
N THR A 205 -16.93 -6.32 5.74
CA THR A 205 -17.06 -5.69 7.05
C THR A 205 -16.20 -6.41 8.08
N TRP A 206 -15.49 -5.64 8.90
CA TRP A 206 -14.69 -6.13 10.02
C TRP A 206 -15.19 -5.51 11.33
N LYS A 207 -15.21 -6.29 12.38
CA LYS A 207 -15.45 -5.76 13.73
C LYS A 207 -14.24 -4.97 14.20
N ALA A 208 -14.49 -3.81 14.80
CA ALA A 208 -13.44 -2.90 15.25
C ALA A 208 -12.55 -3.51 16.36
N ASP A 209 -13.11 -4.39 17.20
CA ASP A 209 -12.40 -5.12 18.25
C ASP A 209 -11.34 -6.12 17.73
N GLN A 210 -11.38 -6.44 16.42
CA GLN A 210 -10.41 -7.30 15.75
C GLN A 210 -9.25 -6.52 15.12
N MET A 211 -9.25 -5.19 15.22
CA MET A 211 -8.22 -4.34 14.64
C MET A 211 -7.12 -4.04 15.64
N ASP A 212 -5.86 -4.31 15.26
CA ASP A 212 -4.68 -3.95 16.05
C ASP A 212 -4.31 -2.48 15.81
N ASP A 213 -3.66 -1.86 16.80
CA ASP A 213 -3.03 -0.55 16.66
C ASP A 213 -1.73 -0.70 15.88
N LEU A 214 -1.84 -0.59 14.55
CA LEU A 214 -0.72 -0.80 13.65
C LEU A 214 0.38 0.25 13.85
N ILE A 215 1.65 -0.17 13.75
CA ILE A 215 2.78 0.75 13.74
C ILE A 215 2.77 1.48 12.40
N LEU A 216 2.73 2.80 12.42
CA LEU A 216 2.81 3.70 11.27
C LEU A 216 4.26 4.11 11.00
N LEU A 217 4.96 4.63 12.03
CA LEU A 217 6.38 4.95 11.96
C LEU A 217 7.17 4.10 12.97
N ARG A 218 8.32 3.64 12.53
CA ARG A 218 9.33 2.99 13.38
C ARG A 218 10.05 4.03 14.24
N SER A 219 10.83 3.59 15.22
CA SER A 219 11.60 4.46 16.11
C SER A 219 12.68 5.28 15.39
N ASP A 220 13.14 4.85 14.23
CA ASP A 220 14.05 5.60 13.35
C ASP A 220 13.32 6.63 12.47
N GLY A 221 11.99 6.74 12.59
CA GLY A 221 11.14 7.62 11.80
C GLY A 221 10.90 7.14 10.36
N THR A 222 11.22 5.88 10.05
CA THR A 222 10.86 5.29 8.75
C THR A 222 9.43 4.77 8.76
N PRO A 223 8.67 4.91 7.65
CA PRO A 223 7.32 4.38 7.57
C PRO A 223 7.33 2.85 7.56
N THR A 224 6.28 2.27 8.12
CA THR A 224 5.96 0.87 7.84
C THR A 224 5.21 0.77 6.52
N TYR A 225 5.10 -0.46 6.01
CA TYR A 225 4.25 -0.76 4.85
C TYR A 225 2.82 -0.24 5.05
N MET A 226 2.27 -0.38 6.26
CA MET A 226 0.89 0.01 6.57
C MET A 226 0.61 1.51 6.45
N LEU A 227 1.61 2.37 6.61
CA LEU A 227 1.49 3.81 6.40
C LEU A 227 1.76 4.18 4.93
N ALA A 228 2.69 3.48 4.29
CA ALA A 228 3.14 3.81 2.95
C ALA A 228 2.13 3.37 1.86
N VAL A 229 1.36 2.33 2.10
CA VAL A 229 0.32 1.79 1.20
C VAL A 229 -1.02 2.42 1.46
#